data_4e698467da13feb5fa125bd4292a256c
#
_entry.id   4e698467da13feb5fa125bd4292a256c
#
_cell.length_a   1.000
_cell.length_b   1.000
_cell.length_c   1.000
_cell.angle_alpha   90.00
_cell.angle_beta   90.00
_cell.angle_gamma   90.00
#
_symmetry.space_group_name_H-M   'P 1'
#
loop_
_entity.id
_entity.type
_entity.pdbx_description
1 polymer ?
#
loop_
_entity_poly.entity_id
_entity_poly.type
_entity_poly.pdbx_seq_one_letter_code
_entity_poly.pdbx_strand_id
1 'polypeptide(L)'
;ICVRLVGSEMCIRDRPTIFDDVKDDFTIMKQEPFGPLVPMLSFKSFDDVIKRANNHELGLCSYVCTNSMETAHLASEQLETGSVAVNTPMVAIAEAPFGGIKQSGYGREGGSMAIKDYLNIKYTHLGIKG
;
A
#
# COMPACT_ATOMS: atom_id res chain seq x y z
N ILE A 1 -11.67 -22.62 9.03
CA ILE A 1 -11.50 -22.09 10.40
C ILE A 1 -12.79 -21.46 10.81
N CYS A 2 -13.43 -22.05 11.80
CA CYS A 2 -14.54 -21.39 12.43
C CYS A 2 -13.99 -20.22 13.23
N VAL A 3 -14.08 -19.03 12.68
CA VAL A 3 -14.07 -17.83 13.50
C VAL A 3 -15.30 -17.93 14.38
N ARG A 4 -15.10 -18.42 15.57
CA ARG A 4 -16.15 -18.47 16.56
C ARG A 4 -16.34 -17.04 17.06
N LEU A 5 -17.24 -16.33 16.40
CA LEU A 5 -17.79 -15.08 16.89
C LEU A 5 -18.54 -15.38 18.22
N VAL A 6 -17.80 -15.48 19.29
CA VAL A 6 -18.35 -15.52 20.64
C VAL A 6 -17.84 -14.28 21.36
N GLY A 7 -18.62 -13.25 21.31
CA GLY A 7 -18.36 -12.00 21.98
C GLY A 7 -19.18 -10.89 21.33
N SER A 8 -19.58 -9.91 22.12
CA SER A 8 -20.27 -8.74 21.63
C SER A 8 -19.49 -8.10 20.47
N GLU A 9 -20.16 -7.44 19.54
CA GLU A 9 -19.53 -6.71 18.43
C GLU A 9 -18.39 -5.77 18.86
N MET A 10 -18.38 -5.32 20.10
CA MET A 10 -17.29 -4.57 20.72
C MET A 10 -15.96 -5.34 20.76
N CYS A 11 -15.98 -6.64 21.00
CA CYS A 11 -14.73 -7.43 21.09
C CYS A 11 -13.99 -7.59 19.76
N ILE A 12 -14.66 -7.46 18.63
CA ILE A 12 -14.07 -7.53 17.29
C ILE A 12 -13.31 -6.23 16.97
N ARG A 13 -13.76 -5.10 17.50
CA ARG A 13 -13.11 -3.80 17.29
C ARG A 13 -11.87 -3.61 18.16
N ASP A 14 -11.80 -4.27 19.30
CA ASP A 14 -10.83 -3.96 20.35
C ASP A 14 -9.68 -4.95 20.41
N ARG A 15 -9.73 -6.06 19.66
CA ARG A 15 -8.70 -7.12 19.71
C ARG A 15 -8.07 -7.36 18.36
N PRO A 16 -6.73 -7.28 18.26
CA PRO A 16 -6.02 -7.74 17.09
C PRO A 16 -6.38 -9.19 16.77
N THR A 17 -6.82 -9.43 15.55
CA THR A 17 -7.29 -10.75 15.11
C THR A 17 -6.53 -11.18 13.86
N ILE A 18 -5.93 -12.36 13.90
CA ILE A 18 -5.24 -12.97 12.77
C ILE A 18 -6.15 -14.03 12.17
N PHE A 19 -6.33 -13.95 10.86
CA PHE A 19 -7.00 -14.96 10.05
C PHE A 19 -5.94 -15.74 9.27
N ASP A 20 -5.82 -17.01 9.55
CA ASP A 20 -4.90 -17.89 8.84
C ASP A 20 -5.63 -18.65 7.72
N ASP A 21 -4.87 -19.15 6.73
CA ASP A 21 -5.41 -19.88 5.57
C ASP A 21 -6.50 -19.12 4.79
N VAL A 22 -6.39 -17.81 4.72
CA VAL A 22 -7.31 -16.97 3.95
C VAL A 22 -7.11 -17.23 2.45
N LYS A 23 -8.20 -17.25 1.69
CA LYS A 23 -8.17 -17.39 0.23
C LYS A 23 -8.36 -16.05 -0.46
N ASP A 24 -7.79 -15.91 -1.65
CA ASP A 24 -7.84 -14.66 -2.42
C ASP A 24 -9.27 -14.21 -2.78
N ASP A 25 -10.23 -15.13 -2.80
CA ASP A 25 -11.63 -14.84 -3.10
C ASP A 25 -12.46 -14.36 -1.90
N PHE A 26 -11.90 -14.41 -0.69
CA PHE A 26 -12.59 -13.96 0.51
C PHE A 26 -12.84 -12.44 0.50
N THR A 27 -13.95 -12.00 1.08
CA THR A 27 -14.33 -10.58 1.16
C THR A 27 -13.25 -9.71 1.80
N ILE A 28 -12.58 -10.22 2.85
CA ILE A 28 -11.49 -9.50 3.53
C ILE A 28 -10.28 -9.19 2.62
N MET A 29 -10.13 -9.94 1.52
CA MET A 29 -9.09 -9.71 0.52
C MET A 29 -9.50 -8.73 -0.57
N LYS A 30 -10.78 -8.41 -0.68
CA LYS A 30 -11.35 -7.51 -1.70
C LYS A 30 -11.71 -6.14 -1.14
N GLN A 31 -11.97 -6.07 0.16
CA GLN A 31 -12.33 -4.84 0.85
C GLN A 31 -11.27 -4.51 1.89
N GLU A 32 -10.84 -3.27 1.94
CA GLU A 32 -9.88 -2.83 2.94
C GLU A 32 -10.52 -2.87 4.35
N PRO A 33 -10.00 -3.73 5.26
CA PRO A 33 -10.54 -3.81 6.61
C PRO A 33 -9.95 -2.68 7.47
N PHE A 34 -10.73 -1.63 7.71
CA PHE A 34 -10.36 -0.61 8.70
C PHE A 34 -10.56 -1.12 10.13
N GLY A 35 -9.62 -1.92 10.60
CA GLY A 35 -9.67 -2.52 11.92
C GLY A 35 -8.44 -3.37 12.22
N PRO A 36 -8.31 -3.89 13.43
CA PRO A 36 -7.15 -4.68 13.84
C PRO A 36 -7.24 -6.12 13.32
N LEU A 37 -7.39 -6.29 12.02
CA LEU A 37 -7.59 -7.56 11.34
C LEU A 37 -6.40 -7.83 10.41
N VAL A 38 -5.80 -9.01 10.52
CA VAL A 38 -4.65 -9.42 9.71
C VAL A 38 -4.96 -10.71 8.97
N PRO A 39 -5.33 -10.67 7.69
CA PRO A 39 -5.41 -11.87 6.87
C PRO A 39 -4.01 -12.37 6.51
N MET A 40 -3.76 -13.66 6.71
CA MET A 40 -2.50 -14.32 6.38
C MET A 40 -2.71 -15.36 5.30
N LEU A 41 -1.84 -15.31 4.29
CA LEU A 41 -1.83 -16.23 3.16
C LEU A 41 -0.41 -16.72 2.92
N SER A 42 -0.26 -18.00 2.65
CA SER A 42 1.02 -18.56 2.19
C SER A 42 1.18 -18.38 0.69
N PHE A 43 2.41 -18.30 0.22
CA PHE A 43 2.77 -18.29 -1.19
C PHE A 43 3.91 -19.28 -1.46
N LYS A 44 4.09 -19.67 -2.74
CA LYS A 44 5.04 -20.71 -3.12
C LYS A 44 6.33 -20.17 -3.74
N SER A 45 6.25 -19.02 -4.40
CA SER A 45 7.38 -18.40 -5.08
C SER A 45 7.28 -16.89 -5.05
N PHE A 46 8.38 -16.22 -5.35
CA PHE A 46 8.42 -14.78 -5.47
C PHE A 46 7.42 -14.27 -6.52
N ASP A 47 7.38 -14.89 -7.71
CA ASP A 47 6.47 -14.48 -8.79
C ASP A 47 5.00 -14.65 -8.40
N ASP A 48 4.67 -15.72 -7.63
CA ASP A 48 3.32 -15.96 -7.13
C ASP A 48 2.89 -14.84 -6.18
N VAL A 49 3.72 -14.46 -5.21
CA VAL A 49 3.36 -13.41 -4.25
C VAL A 49 3.26 -12.03 -4.92
N ILE A 50 4.14 -11.69 -5.84
CA ILE A 50 4.06 -10.42 -6.58
C ILE A 50 2.79 -10.34 -7.42
N LYS A 51 2.49 -11.39 -8.17
CA LYS A 51 1.26 -11.45 -8.97
C LYS A 51 0.00 -11.29 -8.11
N ARG A 52 -0.06 -11.95 -6.96
CA ARG A 52 -1.20 -11.87 -6.05
C ARG A 52 -1.29 -10.51 -5.37
N ALA A 53 -0.17 -9.96 -4.92
CA ALA A 53 -0.12 -8.62 -4.32
C ALA A 53 -0.58 -7.53 -5.29
N ASN A 54 -0.22 -7.66 -6.57
CA ASN A 54 -0.61 -6.69 -7.60
C ASN A 54 -2.05 -6.87 -8.11
N ASN A 55 -2.66 -8.02 -7.87
CA ASN A 55 -4.06 -8.30 -8.25
C ASN A 55 -5.05 -7.66 -7.26
N HIS A 56 -4.87 -6.37 -7.01
CA HIS A 56 -5.70 -5.57 -6.11
C HIS A 56 -5.97 -4.19 -6.72
N GLU A 57 -7.15 -3.64 -6.47
CA GLU A 57 -7.53 -2.32 -6.95
C GLU A 57 -6.89 -1.18 -6.14
N LEU A 58 -6.41 -1.46 -4.95
CA LEU A 58 -5.71 -0.53 -4.08
C LEU A 58 -4.19 -0.65 -4.22
N GLY A 59 -3.46 0.42 -3.98
CA GLY A 59 -2.01 0.45 -4.08
C GLY A 59 -1.39 1.62 -3.30
N LEU A 60 -1.58 1.66 -1.97
CA LEU A 60 -1.00 2.72 -1.16
C LEU A 60 0.45 2.41 -0.79
N CYS A 61 0.66 1.36 -0.04
CA CYS A 61 2.00 0.96 0.39
C CYS A 61 2.12 -0.56 0.56
N SER A 62 3.34 -1.04 0.42
CA SER A 62 3.72 -2.43 0.66
C SER A 62 4.90 -2.52 1.62
N TYR A 63 4.94 -3.60 2.38
CA TYR A 63 6.02 -3.90 3.32
C TYR A 63 6.67 -5.23 2.95
N VAL A 64 7.98 -5.24 2.83
CA VAL A 64 8.76 -6.41 2.44
C VAL A 64 9.77 -6.73 3.52
N CYS A 65 9.81 -7.96 3.97
CA CYS A 65 10.81 -8.46 4.93
C CYS A 65 11.68 -9.50 4.21
N THR A 66 12.95 -9.21 4.03
CA THR A 66 13.90 -10.11 3.36
C THR A 66 15.34 -9.82 3.75
N ASN A 67 16.17 -10.84 3.75
CA ASN A 67 17.63 -10.72 3.91
C ASN A 67 18.36 -10.70 2.55
N SER A 68 17.65 -10.85 1.43
CA SER A 68 18.20 -10.81 0.08
C SER A 68 18.05 -9.42 -0.52
N MET A 69 19.18 -8.78 -0.88
CA MET A 69 19.18 -7.52 -1.61
C MET A 69 18.53 -7.63 -2.99
N GLU A 70 18.71 -8.76 -3.66
CA GLU A 70 18.06 -9.03 -4.94
C GLU A 70 16.53 -9.06 -4.79
N THR A 71 16.02 -9.81 -3.81
CA THR A 71 14.59 -9.85 -3.51
C THR A 71 14.03 -8.48 -3.13
N ALA A 72 14.77 -7.71 -2.32
CA ALA A 72 14.39 -6.35 -1.94
C ALA A 72 14.23 -5.43 -3.16
N HIS A 73 15.22 -5.47 -4.07
CA HIS A 73 15.21 -4.67 -5.29
C HIS A 73 14.07 -5.08 -6.23
N LEU A 74 13.96 -6.37 -6.55
CA LEU A 74 12.90 -6.87 -7.42
C LEU A 74 11.50 -6.60 -6.87
N ALA A 75 11.29 -6.75 -5.57
CA ALA A 75 10.00 -6.43 -4.94
C ALA A 75 9.69 -4.93 -5.03
N SER A 76 10.70 -4.07 -4.81
CA SER A 76 10.52 -2.62 -4.91
C SER A 76 10.16 -2.16 -6.32
N GLU A 77 10.63 -2.84 -7.35
CA GLU A 77 10.31 -2.50 -8.74
C GLU A 77 8.98 -3.10 -9.22
N GLN A 78 8.63 -4.29 -8.73
CA GLN A 78 7.51 -5.05 -9.28
C GLN A 78 6.21 -4.87 -8.50
N LEU A 79 6.26 -4.42 -7.24
CA LEU A 79 5.05 -4.14 -6.48
C LEU A 79 4.36 -2.85 -6.96
N GLU A 80 3.11 -2.98 -7.35
CA GLU A 80 2.27 -1.88 -7.84
C GLU A 80 1.63 -1.12 -6.67
N THR A 81 2.47 -0.46 -5.89
CA THR A 81 2.07 0.43 -4.79
C THR A 81 2.83 1.74 -4.85
N GLY A 82 2.27 2.79 -4.27
CA GLY A 82 2.89 4.11 -4.26
C GLY A 82 4.15 4.20 -3.41
N SER A 83 4.28 3.31 -2.43
CA SER A 83 5.46 3.22 -1.57
C SER A 83 5.77 1.77 -1.22
N VAL A 84 7.05 1.43 -1.12
CA VAL A 84 7.53 0.13 -0.66
C VAL A 84 8.54 0.33 0.47
N ALA A 85 8.28 -0.26 1.62
CA ALA A 85 9.21 -0.27 2.74
C ALA A 85 9.84 -1.65 2.90
N VAL A 86 11.16 -1.71 2.95
CA VAL A 86 11.91 -2.96 3.12
C VAL A 86 12.54 -3.00 4.50
N ASN A 87 12.20 -4.02 5.28
CA ASN A 87 12.71 -4.26 6.63
C ASN A 87 12.48 -3.10 7.62
N THR A 88 11.50 -2.26 7.36
CA THR A 88 11.12 -1.14 8.22
C THR A 88 9.61 -0.89 8.15
N PRO A 89 8.96 -0.49 9.22
CA PRO A 89 7.57 -0.04 9.19
C PRO A 89 7.40 1.43 8.73
N MET A 90 8.50 2.15 8.54
CA MET A 90 8.49 3.57 8.21
C MET A 90 8.33 3.78 6.69
N VAL A 91 7.14 4.14 6.25
CA VAL A 91 6.86 4.50 4.84
C VAL A 91 6.58 5.98 4.65
N ALA A 92 6.04 6.65 5.68
CA ALA A 92 5.70 8.06 5.62
C ALA A 92 6.73 8.86 6.42
N ILE A 93 7.62 9.54 5.71
CA ILE A 93 8.61 10.48 6.26
C ILE A 93 8.48 11.80 5.52
N ALA A 94 8.80 12.90 6.20
CA ALA A 94 8.59 14.25 5.65
C ALA A 94 9.41 14.52 4.38
N GLU A 95 10.57 13.88 4.26
CA GLU A 95 11.53 14.07 3.16
C GLU A 95 11.19 13.28 1.90
N ALA A 96 10.33 12.27 2.00
CA ALA A 96 9.97 11.39 0.88
C ALA A 96 8.52 11.59 0.45
N PRO A 97 8.24 11.47 -0.86
CA PRO A 97 6.87 11.53 -1.35
C PRO A 97 6.09 10.29 -0.92
N PHE A 98 4.98 10.49 -0.23
CA PHE A 98 4.05 9.46 0.17
C PHE A 98 2.71 9.61 -0.54
N GLY A 99 2.15 8.55 -1.04
CA GLY A 99 0.84 8.53 -1.69
C GLY A 99 0.60 7.24 -2.46
N GLY A 100 -0.66 7.01 -2.81
CA GLY A 100 -1.10 5.80 -3.49
C GLY A 100 -1.08 5.88 -5.02
N ILE A 101 -1.31 4.72 -5.60
CA ILE A 101 -1.67 4.53 -7.01
C ILE A 101 -2.98 3.76 -7.09
N LYS A 102 -3.49 3.53 -8.28
CA LYS A 102 -4.77 2.83 -8.51
C LYS A 102 -5.90 3.57 -7.75
N GLN A 103 -6.81 2.86 -7.09
CA GLN A 103 -7.90 3.47 -6.33
C GLN A 103 -7.48 4.06 -4.97
N SER A 104 -6.23 3.86 -4.55
CA SER A 104 -5.70 4.52 -3.36
C SER A 104 -5.45 6.02 -3.53
N GLY A 105 -5.64 6.57 -4.72
CA GLY A 105 -5.67 8.01 -4.97
C GLY A 105 -4.56 8.51 -5.87
N TYR A 106 -4.53 9.84 -5.99
CA TYR A 106 -3.59 10.59 -6.83
C TYR A 106 -2.82 11.58 -5.97
N GLY A 107 -1.70 12.09 -6.51
CA GLY A 107 -0.87 13.06 -5.81
C GLY A 107 0.09 12.44 -4.81
N ARG A 108 0.87 13.28 -4.18
CA ARG A 108 1.85 12.88 -3.17
C ARG A 108 1.92 13.90 -2.04
N GLU A 109 2.01 13.40 -0.81
CA GLU A 109 2.36 14.19 0.36
C GLU A 109 3.87 14.07 0.64
N GLY A 110 4.44 15.04 1.33
CA GLY A 110 5.85 15.03 1.69
C GLY A 110 6.81 15.22 0.52
N GLY A 111 8.10 15.34 0.84
CA GLY A 111 9.14 15.57 -0.13
C GLY A 111 8.95 16.86 -0.95
N SER A 112 9.85 17.08 -1.91
CA SER A 112 9.81 18.25 -2.80
C SER A 112 8.68 18.21 -3.85
N MET A 113 8.05 17.06 -4.02
CA MET A 113 6.99 16.88 -5.01
C MET A 113 5.62 17.36 -4.53
N ALA A 114 5.36 17.30 -3.23
CA ALA A 114 4.06 17.63 -2.65
C ALA A 114 3.57 19.04 -3.00
N ILE A 115 4.47 20.02 -3.05
CA ILE A 115 4.11 21.40 -3.36
C ILE A 115 3.48 21.54 -4.75
N LYS A 116 3.80 20.64 -5.69
CA LYS A 116 3.30 20.71 -7.06
C LYS A 116 1.79 20.55 -7.14
N ASP A 117 1.21 19.77 -6.26
CA ASP A 117 -0.24 19.52 -6.22
C ASP A 117 -1.04 20.75 -5.71
N TYR A 118 -0.35 21.72 -5.10
CA TYR A 118 -0.91 22.98 -4.64
C TYR A 118 -0.64 24.17 -5.56
N LEU A 119 0.05 23.96 -6.70
CA LEU A 119 0.46 25.01 -7.62
C LEU A 119 -0.24 24.90 -8.96
N ASN A 120 -0.62 26.05 -9.50
CA ASN A 120 -1.05 26.17 -10.88
C ASN A 120 0.12 26.67 -11.73
N ILE A 121 0.44 25.94 -12.80
CA ILE A 121 1.47 26.34 -13.75
C ILE A 121 0.85 27.36 -14.70
N LYS A 122 1.47 28.57 -14.80
CA LYS A 122 1.07 29.60 -15.72
C LYS A 122 2.24 29.96 -16.64
N TYR A 123 2.02 29.87 -17.94
CA TYR A 123 2.94 30.37 -18.95
C TYR A 123 2.47 31.73 -19.42
N THR A 124 3.39 32.69 -19.52
CA THR A 124 3.12 34.02 -20.10
C THR A 124 4.18 34.32 -21.14
N HIS A 125 3.74 34.65 -22.36
CA HIS A 125 4.61 35.12 -23.42
C HIS A 125 4.29 36.60 -23.71
N LEU A 126 5.29 37.46 -23.60
CA LEU A 126 5.15 38.89 -23.89
C LEU A 126 5.95 39.23 -25.15
N GLY A 127 5.25 39.60 -26.19
CA GLY A 127 5.86 40.22 -27.39
C GLY A 127 5.92 41.74 -27.23
N ILE A 128 7.13 42.27 -27.10
CA ILE A 128 7.34 43.73 -27.09
C ILE A 128 7.57 44.15 -28.54
N LYS A 129 6.65 44.93 -29.08
CA LYS A 129 6.90 45.65 -30.34
C LYS A 129 7.71 46.89 -30.00
N GLY A 130 8.95 46.93 -30.52
CA GLY A 130 9.77 48.14 -30.55
C GLY A 130 9.23 49.19 -31.54
#